data_ebd644d56a8a57d84e35ce900d166afb
#
_entry.id   ebd644d56a8a57d84e35ce900d166afb
#
_cell.length_a   1.000
_cell.length_b   1.000
_cell.length_c   1.000
_cell.angle_alpha   90.00
_cell.angle_beta   90.00
_cell.angle_gamma   90.00
#
_symmetry.space_group_name_H-M   'P 1'
#
loop_
_entity.id
_entity.type
_entity.pdbx_description
1 polymer ?
#
loop_
_entity_poly.entity_id
_entity_poly.type
_entity_poly.pdbx_seq_one_letter_code
_entity_poly.pdbx_strand_id
1 'polypeptide(L)'
;MKIKKLLGSVAASALAIGATTATAFAASYTPVTGGDVTFNTTLTTEGGTAGAKVFKATVAPGTAVAATATTQGIKAGVGTPTIANVDLTQGTEGTIDLSSCTYTEPGIYRYIITGGYTVGGKDNVAVVDSGATRTLDVYVVDDGGTLKVAATLLHTGTDAPALAAAGDGQYALDDKVDGFSGKLSADDEITIMKKVTGNQGDKSKKFTFTLEIKKAIPNFTYTLGDTTLVTDEDGNGTATFKLADGESVKMVSLINGAEYTVTEDADGYKSTAKIAGVAEGETAGTLGASDKIKTGYTNDKSGVIPTGILINNKAAVATVLAGGVVAFMVIKKKREEVAE
;
A
#
# COMPACT_ATOMS: atom_id res chain seq x y z
N MET A 1 -21.40 -3.78 -10.03
CA MET A 1 -22.23 -3.33 -8.90
C MET A 1 -23.06 -2.14 -9.39
N LYS A 2 -24.38 -2.23 -9.38
CA LYS A 2 -25.25 -1.18 -9.95
C LYS A 2 -25.38 -0.05 -8.95
N ILE A 3 -24.79 1.10 -9.25
CA ILE A 3 -24.96 2.34 -8.47
C ILE A 3 -26.41 2.79 -8.68
N LYS A 4 -27.20 2.78 -7.62
CA LYS A 4 -28.54 3.38 -7.64
C LYS A 4 -28.38 4.89 -7.81
N LYS A 5 -28.78 5.39 -8.97
CA LYS A 5 -28.95 6.82 -9.21
C LYS A 5 -29.99 7.35 -8.22
N LEU A 6 -29.56 8.12 -7.23
CA LEU A 6 -30.47 8.98 -6.46
C LEU A 6 -30.70 10.23 -7.29
N LEU A 7 -31.64 10.14 -8.25
CA LEU A 7 -32.15 11.30 -8.96
C LEU A 7 -33.28 11.90 -8.10
N GLY A 8 -32.94 12.82 -7.23
CA GLY A 8 -33.90 13.77 -6.74
C GLY A 8 -34.12 14.81 -7.83
N SER A 9 -35.31 14.83 -8.42
CA SER A 9 -35.72 15.91 -9.30
C SER A 9 -35.89 17.21 -8.49
N VAL A 10 -34.86 18.08 -8.53
CA VAL A 10 -34.99 19.44 -8.02
C VAL A 10 -35.65 20.23 -9.12
N ALA A 11 -36.90 20.65 -8.89
CA ALA A 11 -37.59 21.62 -9.77
C ALA A 11 -36.72 22.88 -9.83
N ALA A 12 -36.18 23.19 -11.00
CA ALA A 12 -35.38 24.35 -11.25
C ALA A 12 -36.29 25.58 -11.20
N SER A 13 -36.33 26.25 -10.06
CA SER A 13 -36.74 27.67 -10.03
C SER A 13 -35.59 28.39 -10.76
N ALA A 14 -35.88 28.88 -11.96
CA ALA A 14 -34.94 29.60 -12.79
C ALA A 14 -34.35 30.79 -12.01
N LEU A 15 -33.08 30.67 -11.56
CA LEU A 15 -32.33 31.81 -11.06
C LEU A 15 -31.88 32.63 -12.31
N ALA A 16 -32.84 33.34 -12.94
CA ALA A 16 -32.54 34.33 -13.95
C ALA A 16 -31.96 35.56 -13.26
N ILE A 17 -30.66 35.63 -13.11
CA ILE A 17 -29.97 36.87 -12.77
C ILE A 17 -29.88 37.70 -14.06
N GLY A 18 -30.98 38.31 -14.45
CA GLY A 18 -30.99 39.39 -15.45
C GLY A 18 -30.28 40.60 -14.86
N ALA A 19 -29.23 41.06 -15.53
CA ALA A 19 -28.65 42.38 -15.24
C ALA A 19 -29.62 43.49 -15.60
N THR A 20 -30.53 43.82 -14.68
CA THR A 20 -31.27 45.08 -14.71
C THR A 20 -30.79 45.89 -13.53
N THR A 21 -30.39 47.13 -13.79
CA THR A 21 -30.19 48.19 -12.77
C THR A 21 -31.55 48.56 -12.14
N ALA A 22 -32.12 47.63 -11.40
CA ALA A 22 -33.21 47.88 -10.50
C ALA A 22 -32.62 48.09 -9.12
N THR A 23 -32.98 49.14 -8.43
CA THR A 23 -32.75 49.28 -6.99
C THR A 23 -33.33 48.06 -6.32
N ALA A 24 -32.46 47.07 -6.06
CA ALA A 24 -32.84 45.81 -5.45
C ALA A 24 -33.24 46.13 -4.00
N PHE A 25 -34.51 46.03 -3.69
CA PHE A 25 -34.93 45.75 -2.33
C PHE A 25 -34.23 44.43 -1.97
N ALA A 26 -33.37 44.44 -0.98
CA ALA A 26 -32.74 43.23 -0.51
C ALA A 26 -33.88 42.26 -0.13
N ALA A 27 -34.02 41.20 -0.89
CA ALA A 27 -34.97 40.15 -0.54
C ALA A 27 -34.58 39.62 0.83
N SER A 28 -35.48 39.67 1.79
CA SER A 28 -35.25 39.08 3.11
C SER A 28 -35.63 37.61 3.04
N TYR A 29 -34.66 36.76 3.15
CA TYR A 29 -34.87 35.31 3.19
C TYR A 29 -34.88 34.81 4.64
N THR A 30 -35.66 33.78 4.90
CA THR A 30 -35.48 32.99 6.12
C THR A 30 -34.24 32.11 5.93
N PRO A 31 -33.18 32.28 6.75
CA PRO A 31 -31.93 31.52 6.61
C PRO A 31 -32.12 30.02 6.80
N VAL A 32 -31.21 29.23 6.22
CA VAL A 32 -31.12 27.80 6.42
C VAL A 32 -29.74 27.41 6.97
N THR A 33 -29.72 26.48 7.89
CA THR A 33 -28.49 25.88 8.42
C THR A 33 -28.15 24.61 7.62
N GLY A 34 -26.88 24.37 7.36
CA GLY A 34 -26.40 23.15 6.73
C GLY A 34 -26.63 21.92 7.60
N GLY A 35 -26.65 20.77 6.96
CA GLY A 35 -26.71 19.45 7.60
C GLY A 35 -25.46 18.66 7.33
N ASP A 36 -25.47 17.40 7.76
CA ASP A 36 -24.37 16.48 7.55
C ASP A 36 -24.23 16.09 6.07
N VAL A 37 -23.00 15.97 5.61
CA VAL A 37 -22.65 15.44 4.29
C VAL A 37 -21.75 14.24 4.47
N THR A 38 -22.18 13.06 4.04
CA THR A 38 -21.39 11.85 4.14
C THR A 38 -20.48 11.67 2.91
N PHE A 39 -19.32 11.08 3.12
CA PHE A 39 -18.37 10.72 2.07
C PHE A 39 -17.67 9.40 2.41
N ASN A 40 -17.14 8.72 1.39
CA ASN A 40 -16.35 7.52 1.58
C ASN A 40 -14.85 7.86 1.65
N THR A 41 -14.10 7.09 2.43
CA THR A 41 -12.64 7.17 2.42
C THR A 41 -12.02 5.78 2.52
N THR A 42 -11.03 5.51 1.69
CA THR A 42 -10.37 4.21 1.63
C THR A 42 -8.86 4.36 1.56
N LEU A 43 -8.14 3.46 2.22
CA LEU A 43 -6.69 3.34 2.11
C LEU A 43 -6.34 1.88 1.79
N THR A 44 -5.77 1.65 0.61
CA THR A 44 -5.29 0.33 0.20
C THR A 44 -3.85 0.13 0.64
N THR A 45 -3.56 -1.07 1.15
CA THR A 45 -2.21 -1.50 1.54
C THR A 45 -1.86 -2.79 0.80
N GLU A 46 -0.62 -2.93 0.37
CA GLU A 46 -0.09 -4.14 -0.23
C GLU A 46 0.98 -4.75 0.69
N GLY A 47 1.20 -6.06 0.60
CA GLY A 47 2.30 -6.76 1.30
C GLY A 47 2.22 -6.83 2.81
N GLY A 48 1.11 -6.39 3.42
CA GLY A 48 0.92 -6.42 4.86
C GLY A 48 -0.32 -5.67 5.32
N THR A 49 -0.46 -5.53 6.63
CA THR A 49 -1.59 -4.84 7.27
C THR A 49 -1.10 -3.81 8.29
N ALA A 50 -1.67 -2.62 8.23
CA ALA A 50 -1.44 -1.58 9.24
C ALA A 50 -2.34 -1.81 10.46
N GLY A 51 -1.79 -1.67 11.67
CA GLY A 51 -2.54 -1.77 12.91
C GLY A 51 -3.55 -0.64 13.11
N ALA A 52 -3.19 0.58 12.71
CA ALA A 52 -4.08 1.74 12.75
C ALA A 52 -4.01 2.49 11.43
N LYS A 53 -5.17 2.82 10.87
CA LYS A 53 -5.32 3.64 9.67
C LYS A 53 -6.38 4.68 9.94
N VAL A 54 -6.02 5.95 9.89
CA VAL A 54 -6.96 7.05 10.16
C VAL A 54 -6.91 8.05 9.03
N PHE A 55 -8.09 8.42 8.52
CA PHE A 55 -8.23 9.56 7.65
C PHE A 55 -8.50 10.81 8.48
N LYS A 56 -7.77 11.88 8.21
CA LYS A 56 -7.92 13.19 8.83
C LYS A 56 -8.15 14.23 7.74
N ALA A 57 -9.04 15.18 7.97
CA ALA A 57 -9.24 16.26 7.01
C ALA A 57 -9.56 17.58 7.72
N THR A 58 -9.30 18.64 7.00
CA THR A 58 -9.72 20.01 7.36
C THR A 58 -10.62 20.55 6.28
N VAL A 59 -11.56 21.44 6.67
CA VAL A 59 -12.45 22.14 5.77
C VAL A 59 -12.20 23.62 5.89
N ALA A 60 -12.09 24.31 4.77
CA ALA A 60 -11.95 25.76 4.69
C ALA A 60 -12.93 26.35 3.67
N PRO A 61 -13.37 27.61 3.82
CA PRO A 61 -14.10 28.28 2.77
C PRO A 61 -13.32 28.32 1.47
N GLY A 62 -13.98 27.99 0.36
CA GLY A 62 -13.40 28.11 -0.98
C GLY A 62 -13.41 29.57 -1.48
N THR A 63 -12.70 29.81 -2.57
CA THR A 63 -12.65 31.12 -3.20
C THR A 63 -13.98 31.44 -3.92
N ALA A 64 -14.51 32.62 -3.72
CA ALA A 64 -15.68 33.11 -4.46
C ALA A 64 -15.32 33.34 -5.95
N VAL A 65 -16.20 32.96 -6.84
CA VAL A 65 -16.07 33.15 -8.29
C VAL A 65 -17.29 33.93 -8.81
N ALA A 66 -17.05 34.98 -9.55
CA ALA A 66 -18.14 35.74 -10.15
C ALA A 66 -18.86 34.94 -11.25
N ALA A 67 -20.17 35.10 -11.37
CA ALA A 67 -20.91 34.51 -12.47
C ALA A 67 -20.45 35.10 -13.82
N THR A 68 -20.47 34.27 -14.84
CA THR A 68 -20.23 34.69 -16.23
C THR A 68 -21.46 34.43 -17.11
N ALA A 69 -21.33 34.69 -18.41
CA ALA A 69 -22.40 34.37 -19.36
C ALA A 69 -22.65 32.85 -19.49
N THR A 70 -21.70 32.02 -19.07
CA THR A 70 -21.72 30.57 -19.27
C THR A 70 -21.55 29.77 -17.98
N THR A 71 -21.18 30.41 -16.87
CA THR A 71 -20.97 29.76 -15.57
C THR A 71 -21.72 30.43 -14.46
N GLN A 72 -22.10 29.66 -13.47
CA GLN A 72 -22.71 30.16 -12.25
C GLN A 72 -21.69 30.83 -11.33
N GLY A 73 -22.15 31.82 -10.55
CA GLY A 73 -21.33 32.38 -9.48
C GLY A 73 -21.20 31.43 -8.31
N ILE A 74 -20.03 31.44 -7.69
CA ILE A 74 -19.74 30.70 -6.48
C ILE A 74 -19.49 31.68 -5.35
N LYS A 75 -20.10 31.45 -4.21
CA LYS A 75 -19.84 32.16 -2.95
C LYS A 75 -18.81 31.39 -2.14
N ALA A 76 -18.00 32.11 -1.39
CA ALA A 76 -17.17 31.47 -0.38
C ALA A 76 -18.05 30.76 0.65
N GLY A 77 -17.63 29.65 1.16
CA GLY A 77 -18.29 28.92 2.24
C GLY A 77 -18.44 29.81 3.49
N VAL A 78 -19.45 29.57 4.26
CA VAL A 78 -19.74 30.30 5.51
C VAL A 78 -19.64 29.36 6.71
N GLY A 79 -19.48 29.94 7.90
CA GLY A 79 -19.34 29.15 9.14
C GLY A 79 -17.99 28.46 9.27
N THR A 80 -17.93 27.49 10.18
CA THR A 80 -16.74 26.69 10.50
C THR A 80 -17.10 25.21 10.48
N PRO A 81 -17.26 24.61 9.28
CA PRO A 81 -17.58 23.20 9.20
C PRO A 81 -16.45 22.33 9.77
N THR A 82 -16.81 21.15 10.24
CA THR A 82 -15.84 20.23 10.83
C THR A 82 -15.94 18.83 10.21
N ILE A 83 -14.84 18.09 10.27
CA ILE A 83 -14.79 16.66 9.90
C ILE A 83 -14.17 15.91 11.08
N ALA A 84 -14.86 14.89 11.56
CA ALA A 84 -14.29 13.96 12.52
C ALA A 84 -13.28 13.04 11.82
N ASN A 85 -12.23 12.63 12.54
CA ASN A 85 -11.30 11.63 12.04
C ASN A 85 -12.04 10.32 11.77
N VAL A 86 -11.74 9.66 10.65
CA VAL A 86 -12.32 8.36 10.29
C VAL A 86 -11.31 7.25 10.59
N ASP A 87 -11.62 6.40 11.55
CA ASP A 87 -10.85 5.19 11.82
C ASP A 87 -11.21 4.12 10.78
N LEU A 88 -10.31 3.89 9.82
CA LEU A 88 -10.50 2.95 8.72
C LEU A 88 -10.45 1.48 9.15
N THR A 89 -10.16 1.19 10.42
CA THR A 89 -10.32 -0.15 10.98
C THR A 89 -11.76 -0.43 11.41
N GLN A 90 -12.57 0.62 11.62
CA GLN A 90 -13.97 0.54 12.04
C GLN A 90 -14.95 0.77 10.88
N GLY A 91 -14.55 1.54 9.89
CA GLY A 91 -15.42 1.86 8.75
C GLY A 91 -14.75 2.78 7.75
N THR A 92 -15.43 3.05 6.66
CA THR A 92 -14.93 3.89 5.55
C THR A 92 -15.76 5.15 5.35
N GLU A 93 -16.82 5.37 6.12
CA GLU A 93 -17.70 6.52 5.99
C GLU A 93 -17.24 7.64 6.92
N GLY A 94 -17.10 8.84 6.37
CA GLY A 94 -16.86 10.06 7.09
C GLY A 94 -18.02 11.04 6.95
N THR A 95 -18.07 12.02 7.85
CA THR A 95 -19.11 13.04 7.87
C THR A 95 -18.49 14.43 7.94
N ILE A 96 -18.98 15.33 7.07
CA ILE A 96 -18.73 16.77 7.14
C ILE A 96 -19.93 17.39 7.85
N ASP A 97 -19.70 17.95 9.01
CA ASP A 97 -20.72 18.66 9.79
C ASP A 97 -20.79 20.12 9.35
N LEU A 98 -21.90 20.50 8.73
CA LEU A 98 -22.20 21.87 8.30
C LEU A 98 -23.18 22.59 9.25
N SER A 99 -23.44 22.09 10.43
CA SER A 99 -24.39 22.67 11.40
C SER A 99 -24.02 24.08 11.86
N SER A 100 -22.73 24.44 11.76
CA SER A 100 -22.27 25.82 12.02
C SER A 100 -22.44 26.77 10.82
N CYS A 101 -22.87 26.26 9.66
CA CYS A 101 -22.95 27.00 8.41
C CYS A 101 -24.40 27.50 8.20
N THR A 102 -24.62 28.79 8.38
CA THR A 102 -25.92 29.40 8.14
C THR A 102 -25.90 30.21 6.84
N TYR A 103 -26.76 29.85 5.91
CA TYR A 103 -26.88 30.49 4.60
C TYR A 103 -28.00 31.50 4.63
N THR A 104 -27.70 32.74 4.23
CA THR A 104 -28.62 33.88 4.29
C THR A 104 -29.11 34.34 2.92
N GLU A 105 -28.57 33.77 1.85
CA GLU A 105 -28.90 34.07 0.45
C GLU A 105 -28.86 32.83 -0.42
N PRO A 106 -29.62 32.77 -1.52
CA PRO A 106 -29.47 31.71 -2.50
C PRO A 106 -28.08 31.74 -3.16
N GLY A 107 -27.56 30.58 -3.56
CA GLY A 107 -26.28 30.48 -4.28
C GLY A 107 -25.59 29.14 -4.08
N ILE A 108 -24.41 29.04 -4.66
CA ILE A 108 -23.51 27.91 -4.50
C ILE A 108 -22.41 28.31 -3.52
N TYR A 109 -22.35 27.67 -2.38
CA TYR A 109 -21.34 27.91 -1.36
C TYR A 109 -20.27 26.85 -1.43
N ARG A 110 -19.02 27.25 -1.63
CA ARG A 110 -17.88 26.36 -1.83
C ARG A 110 -17.02 26.24 -0.60
N TYR A 111 -16.65 24.99 -0.32
CA TYR A 111 -15.65 24.63 0.68
C TYR A 111 -14.55 23.80 0.03
N ILE A 112 -13.34 23.94 0.53
CA ILE A 112 -12.20 23.13 0.15
C ILE A 112 -11.87 22.20 1.31
N ILE A 113 -11.82 20.90 1.02
CA ILE A 113 -11.49 19.86 1.98
C ILE A 113 -10.10 19.37 1.64
N THR A 114 -9.19 19.42 2.61
CA THR A 114 -7.85 18.86 2.48
C THR A 114 -7.73 17.69 3.43
N GLY A 115 -7.59 16.50 2.87
CA GLY A 115 -7.50 15.24 3.60
C GLY A 115 -6.13 14.60 3.53
N GLY A 116 -5.87 13.69 4.45
CA GLY A 116 -4.66 12.88 4.48
C GLY A 116 -4.85 11.67 5.38
N TYR A 117 -3.89 10.75 5.32
CA TYR A 117 -3.94 9.50 6.07
C TYR A 117 -2.81 9.42 7.07
N THR A 118 -3.10 8.86 8.24
CA THR A 118 -2.08 8.39 9.17
C THR A 118 -2.07 6.87 9.15
N VAL A 119 -0.89 6.29 9.21
CA VAL A 119 -0.68 4.85 9.25
C VAL A 119 0.22 4.53 10.43
N GLY A 120 -0.20 3.56 11.25
CA GLY A 120 0.54 3.19 12.47
C GLY A 120 0.67 4.32 13.50
N GLY A 121 -0.21 5.33 13.45
CA GLY A 121 -0.18 6.49 14.34
C GLY A 121 0.75 7.63 13.90
N LYS A 122 1.44 7.51 12.76
CA LYS A 122 2.32 8.56 12.22
C LYS A 122 1.68 9.21 10.99
N ASP A 123 1.77 10.53 10.91
CA ASP A 123 1.36 11.31 9.75
C ASP A 123 2.37 11.16 8.60
N ASN A 124 1.90 11.25 7.37
CA ASN A 124 2.72 11.29 6.16
C ASN A 124 3.61 10.07 5.89
N VAL A 125 3.20 8.89 6.31
CA VAL A 125 3.87 7.65 5.92
C VAL A 125 3.49 7.33 4.49
N ALA A 126 4.34 7.69 3.54
CA ALA A 126 4.35 7.27 2.13
C ALA A 126 2.97 6.89 1.54
N VAL A 127 1.94 7.68 1.79
CA VAL A 127 0.63 7.49 1.17
C VAL A 127 0.59 8.32 -0.10
N VAL A 128 0.49 7.66 -1.24
CA VAL A 128 0.08 8.32 -2.47
C VAL A 128 -1.43 8.44 -2.43
N ASP A 129 -1.88 9.65 -2.18
CA ASP A 129 -3.29 9.97 -2.30
C ASP A 129 -3.55 10.46 -3.73
N SER A 130 -4.46 9.83 -4.42
CA SER A 130 -4.91 10.26 -5.74
C SER A 130 -5.82 11.50 -5.68
N GLY A 131 -5.75 12.28 -4.62
CA GLY A 131 -6.52 13.52 -4.46
C GLY A 131 -6.71 13.91 -3.01
N ALA A 132 -5.65 14.48 -2.40
CA ALA A 132 -5.70 15.01 -1.05
C ALA A 132 -6.71 16.19 -0.90
N THR A 133 -7.11 16.82 -2.01
CA THR A 133 -8.03 17.96 -2.00
C THR A 133 -9.32 17.61 -2.73
N ARG A 134 -10.45 17.98 -2.13
CA ARG A 134 -11.80 17.90 -2.71
C ARG A 134 -12.50 19.24 -2.55
N THR A 135 -13.39 19.53 -3.48
CA THR A 135 -14.29 20.67 -3.43
C THR A 135 -15.68 20.19 -3.01
N LEU A 136 -16.26 20.82 -2.03
CA LEU A 136 -17.67 20.64 -1.64
C LEU A 136 -18.45 21.88 -2.02
N ASP A 137 -19.42 21.73 -2.90
CA ASP A 137 -20.39 22.78 -3.26
C ASP A 137 -21.73 22.49 -2.61
N VAL A 138 -22.26 23.49 -1.86
CA VAL A 138 -23.55 23.45 -1.21
C VAL A 138 -24.49 24.37 -1.98
N TYR A 139 -25.53 23.78 -2.56
CA TYR A 139 -26.54 24.49 -3.38
C TYR A 139 -27.70 24.94 -2.50
N VAL A 140 -27.81 26.23 -2.32
CA VAL A 140 -28.89 26.88 -1.55
C VAL A 140 -29.83 27.56 -2.50
N VAL A 141 -31.11 27.21 -2.43
CA VAL A 141 -32.18 27.77 -3.28
C VAL A 141 -33.22 28.53 -2.45
N ASP A 142 -33.90 29.47 -3.10
CA ASP A 142 -35.08 30.11 -2.55
C ASP A 142 -36.31 29.23 -2.82
N ASP A 143 -37.06 28.94 -1.77
CA ASP A 143 -38.31 28.19 -1.80
C ASP A 143 -39.44 29.08 -1.20
N GLY A 144 -39.83 30.10 -1.96
CA GLY A 144 -40.87 31.03 -1.55
C GLY A 144 -40.51 31.95 -0.40
N GLY A 145 -39.28 32.45 -0.35
CA GLY A 145 -38.74 33.31 0.70
C GLY A 145 -38.06 32.57 1.85
N THR A 146 -38.11 31.26 1.83
CA THR A 146 -37.39 30.40 2.79
C THR A 146 -36.24 29.70 2.07
N LEU A 147 -35.04 29.81 2.59
CA LEU A 147 -33.88 29.12 2.00
C LEU A 147 -33.89 27.63 2.33
N LYS A 148 -33.40 26.87 1.37
CA LYS A 148 -33.29 25.40 1.48
C LYS A 148 -31.97 24.92 0.88
N VAL A 149 -31.27 24.04 1.57
CA VAL A 149 -30.17 23.28 0.97
C VAL A 149 -30.77 22.25 0.04
N ALA A 150 -30.63 22.49 -1.26
CA ALA A 150 -31.22 21.63 -2.30
C ALA A 150 -30.32 20.43 -2.63
N ALA A 151 -28.99 20.61 -2.59
CA ALA A 151 -28.04 19.58 -2.86
C ALA A 151 -26.67 19.91 -2.26
N THR A 152 -25.86 18.88 -2.05
CA THR A 152 -24.44 18.97 -1.78
C THR A 152 -23.69 18.12 -2.79
N LEU A 153 -22.53 18.58 -3.24
CA LEU A 153 -21.77 17.91 -4.27
C LEU A 153 -20.29 17.93 -3.93
N LEU A 154 -19.70 16.75 -3.81
CA LEU A 154 -18.26 16.57 -3.65
C LEU A 154 -17.63 16.28 -5.03
N HIS A 155 -16.54 16.99 -5.37
CA HIS A 155 -15.86 16.83 -6.66
C HIS A 155 -14.36 17.17 -6.58
N THR A 156 -13.60 16.83 -7.62
CA THR A 156 -12.15 17.03 -7.64
C THR A 156 -11.71 18.40 -8.16
N GLY A 157 -12.50 19.00 -9.05
CA GLY A 157 -12.17 20.29 -9.68
C GLY A 157 -12.49 21.48 -8.82
N THR A 158 -12.07 22.64 -9.29
CA THR A 158 -12.41 23.95 -8.70
C THR A 158 -13.19 24.85 -9.67
N ASP A 159 -13.51 24.36 -10.87
CA ASP A 159 -14.21 25.09 -11.88
C ASP A 159 -15.65 25.45 -11.44
N ALA A 160 -16.14 26.59 -11.89
CA ALA A 160 -17.51 26.99 -11.65
C ALA A 160 -18.44 26.13 -12.53
N PRO A 161 -19.59 25.64 -11.97
CA PRO A 161 -20.52 24.85 -12.75
C PRO A 161 -21.03 25.65 -13.96
N ALA A 162 -21.14 24.99 -15.11
CA ALA A 162 -21.78 25.57 -16.29
C ALA A 162 -23.24 25.92 -15.99
N LEU A 163 -23.75 26.97 -16.63
CA LEU A 163 -25.16 27.25 -16.64
C LEU A 163 -25.89 26.09 -17.31
N ALA A 164 -26.88 25.50 -16.65
CA ALA A 164 -27.74 24.53 -17.29
C ALA A 164 -28.49 25.17 -18.47
N ALA A 165 -28.64 24.43 -19.56
CA ALA A 165 -29.52 24.83 -20.64
C ALA A 165 -30.95 24.98 -20.07
N ALA A 166 -31.67 26.00 -20.54
CA ALA A 166 -33.01 26.30 -20.04
C ALA A 166 -33.91 25.04 -20.18
N GLY A 167 -34.26 24.41 -19.07
CA GLY A 167 -35.11 23.25 -19.01
C GLY A 167 -34.53 21.99 -18.40
N ASP A 168 -33.20 21.88 -18.26
CA ASP A 168 -32.58 20.59 -17.84
C ASP A 168 -32.42 20.40 -16.32
N GLY A 169 -32.50 21.48 -15.52
CA GLY A 169 -32.39 21.36 -14.06
C GLY A 169 -31.18 20.59 -13.52
N GLN A 170 -30.23 20.28 -14.39
CA GLN A 170 -29.06 19.48 -14.08
C GLN A 170 -27.78 20.31 -14.17
N TYR A 171 -27.04 20.35 -13.08
CA TYR A 171 -25.71 20.92 -13.08
C TYR A 171 -24.75 19.81 -13.54
N ALA A 172 -24.14 19.96 -14.72
CA ALA A 172 -23.16 19.02 -15.24
C ALA A 172 -21.80 19.36 -14.64
N LEU A 173 -21.38 18.60 -13.64
CA LEU A 173 -19.99 18.47 -13.25
C LEU A 173 -19.59 17.01 -13.52
N ASP A 174 -18.61 16.82 -14.38
CA ASP A 174 -18.15 15.49 -14.78
C ASP A 174 -17.16 14.87 -13.77
N ASP A 175 -16.69 15.68 -12.81
CA ASP A 175 -15.64 15.36 -11.84
C ASP A 175 -16.15 15.00 -10.43
N LYS A 176 -17.42 14.58 -10.34
CA LYS A 176 -18.04 14.13 -9.08
C LYS A 176 -17.34 12.93 -8.51
N VAL A 177 -17.13 12.96 -7.21
CA VAL A 177 -16.52 11.85 -6.44
C VAL A 177 -17.36 11.55 -5.21
N ASP A 178 -17.22 10.33 -4.70
CA ASP A 178 -17.88 9.88 -3.47
C ASP A 178 -17.00 10.07 -2.22
N GLY A 179 -15.74 10.53 -2.39
CA GLY A 179 -14.87 10.80 -1.26
C GLY A 179 -13.37 10.79 -1.59
N PHE A 180 -12.62 10.14 -0.73
CA PHE A 180 -11.16 10.10 -0.77
C PHE A 180 -10.67 8.68 -0.93
N SER A 181 -9.59 8.50 -1.70
CA SER A 181 -8.91 7.22 -1.82
C SER A 181 -7.41 7.43 -1.76
N GLY A 182 -6.74 6.67 -0.92
CA GLY A 182 -5.29 6.64 -0.83
C GLY A 182 -4.77 5.23 -1.09
N LYS A 183 -3.54 5.16 -1.55
CA LYS A 183 -2.76 3.93 -1.63
C LYS A 183 -1.47 4.15 -0.86
N LEU A 184 -1.12 3.19 -0.01
CA LEU A 184 0.20 3.17 0.60
C LEU A 184 1.23 2.90 -0.51
N SER A 185 2.00 3.93 -0.86
CA SER A 185 3.09 3.81 -1.83
C SER A 185 4.35 3.39 -1.10
N ALA A 186 4.57 2.11 -1.11
CA ALA A 186 5.77 1.51 -0.62
C ALA A 186 6.23 0.55 -1.72
N ASP A 187 6.94 1.10 -2.70
CA ASP A 187 7.34 0.36 -3.90
C ASP A 187 8.67 -0.38 -3.71
N ASP A 188 9.31 -0.21 -2.53
CA ASP A 188 10.57 -0.85 -2.22
C ASP A 188 10.37 -2.29 -1.78
N GLU A 189 11.29 -3.15 -2.20
CA GLU A 189 11.25 -4.57 -1.89
C GLU A 189 12.63 -5.13 -1.56
N ILE A 190 12.66 -6.13 -0.68
CA ILE A 190 13.84 -6.94 -0.39
C ILE A 190 13.53 -8.39 -0.71
N THR A 191 14.35 -9.00 -1.55
CA THR A 191 14.36 -10.44 -1.78
C THR A 191 15.59 -11.04 -1.14
N ILE A 192 15.41 -11.95 -0.18
CA ILE A 192 16.48 -12.64 0.52
C ILE A 192 16.57 -14.06 -0.04
N MET A 193 17.76 -14.44 -0.46
CA MET A 193 18.01 -15.66 -1.20
C MET A 193 19.05 -16.54 -0.50
N LYS A 194 18.96 -17.85 -0.72
CA LYS A 194 19.94 -18.82 -0.24
C LYS A 194 20.57 -19.62 -1.36
N LYS A 195 21.89 -19.81 -1.28
CA LYS A 195 22.65 -20.70 -2.14
C LYS A 195 23.55 -21.62 -1.32
N VAL A 196 23.60 -22.91 -1.67
CA VAL A 196 24.53 -23.88 -1.09
C VAL A 196 25.44 -24.42 -2.17
N THR A 197 26.74 -24.46 -1.91
CA THR A 197 27.77 -24.93 -2.82
C THR A 197 28.69 -25.93 -2.12
N GLY A 198 29.60 -26.50 -2.89
CA GLY A 198 30.56 -27.50 -2.40
C GLY A 198 30.07 -28.93 -2.52
N ASN A 199 31.05 -29.86 -2.60
CA ASN A 199 30.79 -31.27 -2.81
C ASN A 199 30.25 -32.01 -1.57
N GLN A 200 30.26 -31.35 -0.41
CA GLN A 200 29.67 -31.81 0.84
C GLN A 200 28.52 -30.95 1.31
N GLY A 201 28.08 -30.01 0.46
CA GLY A 201 26.98 -29.14 0.75
C GLY A 201 25.64 -29.87 0.70
N ASP A 202 24.91 -29.87 1.80
CA ASP A 202 23.55 -30.40 1.86
C ASP A 202 22.55 -29.32 1.41
N LYS A 203 21.99 -29.51 0.22
CA LYS A 203 21.03 -28.60 -0.39
C LYS A 203 19.64 -28.64 0.23
N SER A 204 19.34 -29.71 0.98
CA SER A 204 18.07 -29.84 1.69
C SER A 204 18.08 -29.17 3.06
N LYS A 205 19.29 -28.85 3.57
CA LYS A 205 19.45 -28.20 4.86
C LYS A 205 18.90 -26.80 4.83
N LYS A 206 18.07 -26.48 5.83
CA LYS A 206 17.54 -25.12 6.05
C LYS A 206 18.42 -24.35 7.01
N PHE A 207 18.86 -23.17 6.58
CA PHE A 207 19.67 -22.22 7.35
C PHE A 207 18.78 -21.16 7.95
N THR A 208 19.10 -20.74 9.17
CA THR A 208 18.33 -19.72 9.89
C THR A 208 18.81 -18.33 9.49
N PHE A 209 17.86 -17.50 9.08
CA PHE A 209 18.06 -16.09 8.76
C PHE A 209 17.36 -15.21 9.78
N THR A 210 17.95 -14.06 10.05
CA THR A 210 17.32 -12.98 10.80
C THR A 210 17.31 -11.74 9.92
N LEU A 211 16.15 -11.17 9.72
CA LEU A 211 15.93 -9.85 9.09
C LEU A 211 15.57 -8.85 10.16
N GLU A 212 16.36 -7.80 10.30
CA GLU A 212 16.04 -6.61 11.07
C GLU A 212 15.69 -5.48 10.12
N ILE A 213 14.59 -4.78 10.43
CA ILE A 213 14.14 -3.57 9.72
C ILE A 213 14.05 -2.42 10.71
N LYS A 214 14.42 -1.22 10.27
CA LYS A 214 14.27 0.02 11.03
C LYS A 214 13.68 1.11 10.15
N LYS A 215 13.00 2.08 10.77
CA LYS A 215 12.38 3.23 10.08
C LYS A 215 11.42 2.83 8.96
N ALA A 216 10.83 1.63 9.06
CA ALA A 216 9.77 1.18 8.18
C ALA A 216 8.42 1.79 8.60
N ILE A 217 7.32 1.33 8.03
CA ILE A 217 5.97 1.78 8.44
C ILE A 217 5.74 1.34 9.89
N PRO A 218 5.38 2.27 10.79
CA PRO A 218 5.13 1.95 12.19
C PRO A 218 3.89 1.07 12.40
N ASN A 219 3.93 0.22 13.42
CA ASN A 219 2.81 -0.67 13.78
C ASN A 219 2.23 -1.42 12.57
N PHE A 220 3.10 -1.91 11.71
CA PHE A 220 2.72 -2.59 10.48
C PHE A 220 3.16 -4.05 10.52
N THR A 221 2.30 -4.94 10.03
CA THR A 221 2.61 -6.36 9.90
C THR A 221 2.93 -6.68 8.45
N TYR A 222 4.20 -6.90 8.16
CA TYR A 222 4.70 -7.32 6.86
C TYR A 222 4.59 -8.83 6.69
N THR A 223 4.31 -9.27 5.48
CA THR A 223 4.39 -10.68 5.10
C THR A 223 5.80 -10.99 4.56
N LEU A 224 6.39 -12.08 5.03
CA LEU A 224 7.72 -12.54 4.66
C LEU A 224 7.68 -14.08 4.43
N GLY A 225 7.24 -14.51 3.24
CA GLY A 225 6.94 -15.93 2.98
C GLY A 225 5.85 -16.44 3.91
N ASP A 226 6.15 -17.52 4.64
CA ASP A 226 5.22 -18.12 5.62
C ASP A 226 5.30 -17.47 7.01
N THR A 227 6.13 -16.45 7.20
CA THR A 227 6.27 -15.73 8.46
C THR A 227 5.85 -14.27 8.33
N THR A 228 5.77 -13.58 9.45
CA THR A 228 5.46 -12.15 9.49
C THR A 228 6.54 -11.39 10.26
N LEU A 229 6.73 -10.12 9.89
CA LEU A 229 7.53 -9.16 10.63
C LEU A 229 6.60 -8.04 11.09
N VAL A 230 6.51 -7.82 12.40
CA VAL A 230 5.72 -6.74 12.99
C VAL A 230 6.67 -5.64 13.42
N THR A 231 6.38 -4.41 13.01
CA THR A 231 7.14 -3.23 13.44
C THR A 231 6.50 -2.59 14.66
N ASP A 232 7.33 -1.98 15.49
CA ASP A 232 6.93 -1.15 16.62
C ASP A 232 6.47 0.26 16.19
N GLU A 233 6.25 1.14 17.16
CA GLU A 233 5.85 2.54 16.96
C GLU A 233 6.90 3.40 16.25
N ASP A 234 8.14 2.96 16.19
CA ASP A 234 9.24 3.62 15.50
C ASP A 234 9.56 2.99 14.13
N GLY A 235 8.79 1.96 13.75
CA GLY A 235 8.99 1.24 12.50
C GLY A 235 10.13 0.23 12.55
N ASN A 236 10.53 -0.24 13.74
CA ASN A 236 11.56 -1.25 13.90
C ASN A 236 10.92 -2.63 14.12
N GLY A 237 11.50 -3.64 13.51
CA GLY A 237 11.01 -5.00 13.63
C GLY A 237 12.08 -6.04 13.29
N THR A 238 11.87 -7.26 13.77
CA THR A 238 12.76 -8.39 13.51
C THR A 238 11.94 -9.64 13.20
N ALA A 239 12.38 -10.39 12.18
CA ALA A 239 11.81 -11.68 11.86
C ALA A 239 12.90 -12.73 11.66
N THR A 240 12.59 -13.97 12.05
CA THR A 240 13.47 -15.14 11.83
C THR A 240 12.74 -16.13 10.95
N PHE A 241 13.44 -16.65 9.92
CA PHE A 241 12.92 -17.62 8.97
C PHE A 241 14.03 -18.59 8.51
N LYS A 242 13.67 -19.59 7.72
CA LYS A 242 14.64 -20.59 7.26
C LYS A 242 14.55 -20.78 5.75
N LEU A 243 15.72 -20.84 5.09
CA LEU A 243 15.83 -21.10 3.65
C LEU A 243 16.80 -22.24 3.38
N ALA A 244 16.46 -23.11 2.41
CA ALA A 244 17.33 -24.10 1.81
C ALA A 244 17.94 -23.58 0.49
N ASP A 245 18.79 -24.40 -0.17
CA ASP A 245 19.38 -24.04 -1.48
C ASP A 245 18.31 -23.69 -2.52
N GLY A 246 18.46 -22.53 -3.13
CA GLY A 246 17.55 -22.03 -4.16
C GLY A 246 16.25 -21.40 -3.63
N GLU A 247 15.97 -21.51 -2.34
CA GLU A 247 14.80 -20.83 -1.75
C GLU A 247 15.04 -19.34 -1.57
N SER A 248 13.95 -18.58 -1.57
CA SER A 248 13.96 -17.15 -1.33
C SER A 248 12.67 -16.71 -0.62
N VAL A 249 12.77 -15.61 0.11
CA VAL A 249 11.61 -14.88 0.63
C VAL A 249 11.67 -13.45 0.15
N LYS A 250 10.49 -12.85 0.01
CA LYS A 250 10.33 -11.48 -0.44
C LYS A 250 9.49 -10.71 0.55
N MET A 251 9.91 -9.50 0.85
CA MET A 251 9.19 -8.50 1.61
C MET A 251 8.94 -7.30 0.71
N VAL A 252 7.71 -6.87 0.62
CA VAL A 252 7.26 -5.74 -0.20
C VAL A 252 6.64 -4.66 0.68
N SER A 253 6.29 -3.53 0.08
CA SER A 253 5.69 -2.39 0.77
C SER A 253 6.61 -1.73 1.78
N LEU A 254 7.90 -1.76 1.49
CA LEU A 254 8.89 -0.98 2.23
C LEU A 254 8.92 0.46 1.73
N ILE A 255 9.19 1.38 2.63
CA ILE A 255 9.25 2.81 2.34
C ILE A 255 10.69 3.26 2.11
N ASN A 256 10.86 4.28 1.28
CA ASN A 256 12.12 4.97 1.12
C ASN A 256 12.67 5.43 2.48
N GLY A 257 13.94 5.18 2.72
CA GLY A 257 14.63 5.50 3.97
C GLY A 257 14.55 4.39 5.04
N ALA A 258 13.80 3.30 4.80
CA ALA A 258 13.85 2.14 5.68
C ALA A 258 15.25 1.49 5.63
N GLU A 259 15.73 1.08 6.79
CA GLU A 259 17.03 0.42 6.94
C GLU A 259 16.79 -1.08 7.13
N TYR A 260 17.67 -1.90 6.56
CA TYR A 260 17.60 -3.34 6.70
C TYR A 260 18.94 -3.95 7.05
N THR A 261 18.91 -5.08 7.77
CA THR A 261 20.06 -5.94 8.02
C THR A 261 19.63 -7.38 7.95
N VAL A 262 20.29 -8.16 7.11
CA VAL A 262 20.09 -9.60 6.97
C VAL A 262 21.31 -10.32 7.53
N THR A 263 21.08 -11.25 8.45
CA THR A 263 22.12 -12.12 8.99
C THR A 263 21.72 -13.59 8.82
N GLU A 264 22.70 -14.47 8.79
CA GLU A 264 22.53 -15.91 8.67
C GLU A 264 23.35 -16.68 9.70
N ASP A 265 22.79 -17.73 10.26
CA ASP A 265 23.54 -18.77 10.97
C ASP A 265 24.02 -19.79 9.95
N ALA A 266 25.32 -19.75 9.67
CA ALA A 266 25.96 -20.60 8.67
C ALA A 266 26.10 -22.07 9.10
N ASP A 267 25.88 -22.39 10.37
CA ASP A 267 25.86 -23.76 10.95
C ASP A 267 27.03 -24.66 10.44
N GLY A 268 28.23 -24.13 10.57
CA GLY A 268 29.47 -24.84 10.22
C GLY A 268 29.85 -24.85 8.73
N TYR A 269 29.14 -24.08 7.89
CA TYR A 269 29.54 -23.83 6.51
C TYR A 269 30.41 -22.56 6.41
N LYS A 270 31.21 -22.46 5.36
CA LYS A 270 31.87 -21.20 5.00
C LYS A 270 30.85 -20.30 4.31
N SER A 271 30.34 -19.34 5.04
CA SER A 271 29.35 -18.38 4.52
C SER A 271 30.02 -17.20 3.83
N THR A 272 29.38 -16.73 2.76
CA THR A 272 29.72 -15.50 2.06
C THR A 272 28.44 -14.70 1.88
N ALA A 273 28.46 -13.44 2.30
CA ALA A 273 27.32 -12.51 2.21
C ALA A 273 27.06 -12.06 0.76
N LYS A 274 26.96 -13.02 -0.16
CA LYS A 274 26.71 -12.84 -1.59
C LYS A 274 26.04 -14.06 -2.19
N ILE A 275 25.21 -13.84 -3.21
CA ILE A 275 24.58 -14.92 -3.97
C ILE A 275 25.33 -15.12 -5.29
N ALA A 276 25.98 -16.28 -5.44
CA ALA A 276 26.74 -16.58 -6.64
C ALA A 276 25.86 -16.60 -7.90
N GLY A 277 26.24 -15.82 -8.90
CA GLY A 277 25.56 -15.74 -10.19
C GLY A 277 24.35 -14.80 -10.23
N VAL A 278 24.11 -14.02 -9.20
CA VAL A 278 23.05 -12.99 -9.13
C VAL A 278 23.68 -11.64 -8.83
N ALA A 279 23.25 -10.60 -9.54
CA ALA A 279 23.57 -9.24 -9.14
C ALA A 279 22.77 -8.95 -7.84
N GLU A 280 23.50 -8.77 -6.75
CA GLU A 280 22.92 -8.63 -5.42
C GLU A 280 23.25 -7.29 -4.78
N GLY A 281 22.37 -6.89 -3.85
CA GLY A 281 22.62 -5.82 -2.89
C GLY A 281 23.48 -6.29 -1.71
N GLU A 282 23.88 -5.33 -0.89
CA GLU A 282 24.53 -5.59 0.39
C GLU A 282 23.55 -6.28 1.35
N THR A 283 24.07 -7.00 2.36
CA THR A 283 23.21 -7.62 3.40
C THR A 283 22.72 -6.64 4.44
N ALA A 284 23.13 -5.39 4.36
CA ALA A 284 22.61 -4.27 5.15
C ALA A 284 22.64 -3.00 4.32
N GLY A 285 21.69 -2.11 4.52
CA GLY A 285 21.63 -0.83 3.81
C GLY A 285 20.39 -0.02 4.15
N THR A 286 20.26 1.11 3.45
CA THR A 286 19.08 1.98 3.47
C THR A 286 18.43 1.93 2.11
N LEU A 287 17.11 1.77 2.06
CA LEU A 287 16.34 1.73 0.82
C LEU A 287 16.23 3.14 0.22
N GLY A 288 16.49 3.24 -1.07
CA GLY A 288 16.16 4.40 -1.90
C GLY A 288 14.74 4.30 -2.46
N ALA A 289 14.35 5.25 -3.28
CA ALA A 289 13.03 5.24 -3.91
C ALA A 289 12.92 4.14 -4.98
N SER A 290 11.93 3.28 -4.85
CA SER A 290 11.65 2.16 -5.76
C SER A 290 12.76 1.11 -5.84
N ASP A 291 13.49 0.92 -4.75
CA ASP A 291 14.56 -0.07 -4.67
C ASP A 291 14.01 -1.51 -4.67
N LYS A 292 14.69 -2.37 -5.43
CA LYS A 292 14.42 -3.81 -5.51
C LYS A 292 15.67 -4.58 -5.15
N ILE A 293 15.93 -4.64 -3.85
CA ILE A 293 17.13 -5.27 -3.32
C ILE A 293 17.03 -6.80 -3.45
N LYS A 294 18.10 -7.42 -3.95
CA LYS A 294 18.30 -8.85 -3.90
C LYS A 294 19.56 -9.12 -3.09
N THR A 295 19.44 -9.84 -2.00
CA THR A 295 20.53 -10.10 -1.07
C THR A 295 20.47 -11.52 -0.52
N GLY A 296 21.46 -11.93 0.24
CA GLY A 296 21.48 -13.24 0.88
C GLY A 296 22.88 -13.82 1.03
N TYR A 297 22.96 -15.14 1.16
CA TYR A 297 24.19 -15.85 1.49
C TYR A 297 24.41 -17.07 0.63
N THR A 298 25.69 -17.27 0.26
CA THR A 298 26.20 -18.54 -0.31
C THR A 298 26.98 -19.27 0.77
N ASN A 299 26.56 -20.49 1.09
CA ASN A 299 27.25 -21.38 2.04
C ASN A 299 27.98 -22.49 1.30
N ASP A 300 29.27 -22.49 1.44
CA ASP A 300 30.13 -23.52 0.85
C ASP A 300 30.54 -24.56 1.89
N LYS A 301 30.41 -25.83 1.53
CA LYS A 301 30.97 -26.95 2.26
C LYS A 301 31.69 -27.86 1.29
N SER A 302 32.94 -27.53 1.03
CA SER A 302 33.83 -28.29 0.19
C SER A 302 34.81 -29.10 1.05
N GLY A 303 34.99 -30.35 0.74
CA GLY A 303 35.94 -31.22 1.42
C GLY A 303 36.65 -32.13 0.43
N VAL A 304 37.84 -32.56 0.80
CA VAL A 304 38.53 -33.61 0.06
C VAL A 304 37.75 -34.88 0.33
N ILE A 305 37.09 -35.44 -0.68
CA ILE A 305 36.62 -36.82 -0.59
C ILE A 305 37.85 -37.66 -0.50
N PRO A 306 38.06 -38.46 0.56
CA PRO A 306 39.25 -39.30 0.67
C PRO A 306 39.15 -40.45 -0.34
N THR A 307 39.19 -40.12 -1.63
CA THR A 307 39.38 -41.15 -2.68
C THR A 307 40.77 -41.78 -2.63
N GLY A 308 41.65 -41.16 -1.85
CA GLY A 308 43.05 -41.57 -1.72
C GLY A 308 43.29 -42.84 -0.92
N ILE A 309 42.33 -43.33 -0.13
CA ILE A 309 42.51 -44.61 0.58
C ILE A 309 42.57 -45.78 -0.39
N LEU A 310 41.86 -45.72 -1.50
CA LEU A 310 41.91 -46.75 -2.55
C LEU A 310 43.11 -46.55 -3.51
N ILE A 311 43.54 -45.33 -3.76
CA ILE A 311 44.59 -45.05 -4.76
C ILE A 311 45.99 -45.22 -4.16
N ASN A 312 46.19 -44.85 -2.90
CA ASN A 312 47.50 -45.01 -2.24
C ASN A 312 47.74 -46.45 -1.68
N ASN A 313 46.73 -47.30 -1.65
CA ASN A 313 46.86 -48.66 -1.20
C ASN A 313 46.73 -49.67 -2.36
N LYS A 314 47.45 -49.39 -3.45
CA LYS A 314 47.51 -50.31 -4.61
C LYS A 314 47.82 -51.77 -4.20
N ALA A 315 48.57 -51.97 -3.14
CA ALA A 315 48.84 -53.30 -2.58
C ALA A 315 47.57 -53.95 -2.00
N ALA A 316 46.72 -53.20 -1.27
CA ALA A 316 45.49 -53.75 -0.70
C ALA A 316 44.43 -54.07 -1.77
N VAL A 317 44.30 -53.21 -2.82
CA VAL A 317 43.43 -53.52 -3.97
C VAL A 317 43.93 -54.73 -4.76
N ALA A 318 45.21 -54.80 -4.96
CA ALA A 318 45.83 -55.99 -5.60
C ALA A 318 45.59 -57.26 -4.78
N THR A 319 45.67 -57.19 -3.45
CA THR A 319 45.41 -58.32 -2.55
C THR A 319 43.96 -58.81 -2.60
N VAL A 320 43.01 -57.88 -2.64
CA VAL A 320 41.57 -58.21 -2.74
C VAL A 320 41.24 -58.82 -4.12
N LEU A 321 41.80 -58.25 -5.19
CA LEU A 321 41.63 -58.81 -6.54
C LEU A 321 42.33 -60.18 -6.68
N ALA A 322 43.55 -60.38 -6.16
CA ALA A 322 44.21 -61.62 -6.16
C ALA A 322 43.51 -62.70 -5.31
N GLY A 323 43.02 -62.30 -4.11
CA GLY A 323 42.25 -63.21 -3.26
C GLY A 323 40.90 -63.60 -3.89
N GLY A 324 40.24 -62.69 -4.58
CA GLY A 324 38.97 -62.95 -5.32
C GLY A 324 39.21 -63.96 -6.48
N VAL A 325 40.30 -63.79 -7.24
CA VAL A 325 40.64 -64.71 -8.34
C VAL A 325 41.01 -66.11 -7.81
N VAL A 326 41.79 -66.21 -6.72
CA VAL A 326 42.12 -67.49 -6.08
C VAL A 326 40.84 -68.15 -5.56
N ALA A 327 39.95 -67.44 -4.88
CA ALA A 327 38.69 -68.01 -4.40
C ALA A 327 37.85 -68.56 -5.55
N PHE A 328 37.78 -67.79 -6.66
CA PHE A 328 37.05 -68.25 -7.85
C PHE A 328 37.62 -69.48 -8.51
N MET A 329 38.95 -69.59 -8.60
CA MET A 329 39.65 -70.79 -9.13
C MET A 329 39.43 -71.96 -8.22
N VAL A 330 39.49 -71.84 -6.91
CA VAL A 330 39.25 -72.94 -5.95
C VAL A 330 37.79 -73.43 -6.04
N ILE A 331 36.85 -72.51 -6.16
CA ILE A 331 35.42 -72.91 -6.33
C ILE A 331 35.21 -73.65 -7.66
N LYS A 332 35.81 -73.14 -8.74
CA LYS A 332 35.71 -73.79 -10.05
C LYS A 332 36.34 -75.23 -10.03
N LYS A 333 37.54 -75.37 -9.49
CA LYS A 333 38.19 -76.70 -9.35
C LYS A 333 37.34 -77.66 -8.52
N LYS A 334 36.80 -77.23 -7.39
CA LYS A 334 35.94 -78.03 -6.54
C LYS A 334 34.63 -78.48 -7.20
N ARG A 335 34.10 -77.70 -8.15
CA ARG A 335 32.92 -78.04 -8.95
C ARG A 335 33.24 -79.07 -10.04
N GLU A 336 34.45 -79.04 -10.59
CA GLU A 336 34.92 -80.02 -11.57
C GLU A 336 35.17 -81.37 -10.93
N GLU A 337 35.71 -81.42 -9.68
CA GLU A 337 35.96 -82.67 -8.90
C GLU A 337 34.69 -83.34 -8.35
N VAL A 338 33.53 -82.69 -8.37
CA VAL A 338 32.21 -83.22 -7.93
C VAL A 338 31.37 -83.69 -9.13
N ALA A 339 31.84 -83.46 -10.36
CA ALA A 339 31.13 -83.80 -11.59
C ALA A 339 31.74 -85.01 -12.33
N GLU A 340 32.75 -85.71 -11.77
CA GLU A 340 33.20 -87.04 -12.08
C GLU A 340 32.72 -88.03 -10.99
#